data_f6446c1c60b814731a84cc175b394bde
#
_entry.id   f6446c1c60b814731a84cc175b394bde
#
_cell.length_a   1.000
_cell.length_b   1.000
_cell.length_c   1.000
_cell.angle_alpha   90.00
_cell.angle_beta   90.00
_cell.angle_gamma   90.00
#
_symmetry.space_group_name_H-M   'P 1'
#
loop_
_entity.id
_entity.type
_entity.pdbx_description
1 polymer ?
#
loop_
_entity_poly.entity_id
_entity_poly.type
_entity_poly.pdbx_seq_one_letter_code
_entity_poly.pdbx_strand_id
1 'polypeptide(L)'
;MENVSDLHKEESIKSLQSTIRKLESALSQMTQKGSNTTLVKKRLQAVCIGLAMLDSVWNQKPHHYNQEDLAEARNVLTGLLPSIEKIYVKSKVGSPQRTLLERRIKSLELAIQAINNTSNE
;
A
#
# COMPACT_ATOMS: atom_id res chain seq x y z
N MET A 1 -3.43 -7.49 15.48
CA MET A 1 -2.42 -6.80 14.66
C MET A 1 -1.24 -6.43 15.55
N GLU A 2 -0.03 -6.34 14.99
CA GLU A 2 1.16 -6.02 15.79
C GLU A 2 1.07 -4.62 16.40
N ASN A 3 1.75 -4.46 17.53
CA ASN A 3 1.83 -3.17 18.23
C ASN A 3 2.85 -2.29 17.52
N VAL A 4 2.38 -1.20 16.91
CA VAL A 4 3.19 -0.30 16.10
C VAL A 4 3.31 1.06 16.79
N SER A 5 4.53 1.60 16.88
CA SER A 5 4.75 2.92 17.48
C SER A 5 4.08 4.01 16.65
N ASP A 6 3.79 5.15 17.28
CA ASP A 6 3.17 6.30 16.60
C ASP A 6 4.03 6.80 15.44
N LEU A 7 5.36 6.80 15.61
CA LEU A 7 6.27 7.19 14.54
C LEU A 7 6.15 6.26 13.33
N HIS A 8 6.13 4.95 13.56
CA HIS A 8 6.01 3.98 12.48
C HIS A 8 4.64 4.04 11.81
N LYS A 9 3.57 4.32 12.57
CA LYS A 9 2.25 4.55 11.98
C LYS A 9 2.26 5.75 11.03
N GLU A 10 2.86 6.86 11.46
CA GLU A 10 2.97 8.06 10.65
C GLU A 10 3.79 7.81 9.38
N GLU A 11 4.94 7.16 9.51
CA GLU A 11 5.79 6.80 8.38
C GLU A 11 5.05 5.91 7.37
N SER A 12 4.28 4.95 7.87
CA SER A 12 3.53 4.03 7.02
C SER A 12 2.42 4.76 6.26
N ILE A 13 1.69 5.64 6.93
CA ILE A 13 0.64 6.43 6.29
C ILE A 13 1.24 7.33 5.20
N LYS A 14 2.34 8.02 5.49
CA LYS A 14 3.02 8.86 4.52
C LYS A 14 3.52 8.07 3.32
N SER A 15 4.05 6.87 3.56
CA SER A 15 4.52 5.99 2.48
C SER A 15 3.38 5.57 1.56
N LEU A 16 2.24 5.18 2.13
CA LEU A 16 1.06 4.81 1.32
C LEU A 16 0.52 6.02 0.56
N GLN A 17 0.45 7.19 1.18
CA GLN A 17 0.02 8.42 0.51
C GLN A 17 0.95 8.78 -0.66
N SER A 18 2.25 8.61 -0.49
CA SER A 18 3.23 8.83 -1.54
C SER A 18 3.03 7.87 -2.70
N THR A 19 2.77 6.59 -2.39
CA THR A 19 2.49 5.57 -3.40
C THR A 19 1.21 5.91 -4.18
N ILE A 20 0.16 6.35 -3.48
CA ILE A 20 -1.09 6.78 -4.11
C ILE A 20 -0.83 7.92 -5.09
N ARG A 21 -0.09 8.95 -4.68
CA ARG A 21 0.23 10.09 -5.57
C ARG A 21 0.98 9.64 -6.82
N LYS A 22 1.92 8.71 -6.69
CA LYS A 22 2.66 8.17 -7.84
C LYS A 22 1.73 7.41 -8.78
N LEU A 23 0.83 6.61 -8.25
CA LEU A 23 -0.14 5.85 -9.05
C LEU A 23 -1.14 6.78 -9.72
N GLU A 24 -1.59 7.84 -9.05
CA GLU A 24 -2.47 8.83 -9.64
C GLU A 24 -1.80 9.57 -10.80
N SER A 25 -0.53 9.95 -10.64
CA SER A 25 0.25 10.58 -11.71
C SER A 25 0.43 9.65 -12.90
N ALA A 26 0.75 8.37 -12.63
CA ALA A 26 0.90 7.36 -13.68
C ALA A 26 -0.42 7.17 -14.43
N LEU A 27 -1.54 7.10 -13.69
CA LEU A 27 -2.86 6.95 -14.31
C LEU A 27 -3.20 8.13 -15.21
N SER A 28 -2.92 9.36 -14.76
CA SER A 28 -3.16 10.56 -15.55
C SER A 28 -2.34 10.55 -16.84
N GLN A 29 -1.06 10.23 -16.75
CA GLN A 29 -0.17 10.18 -17.93
C GLN A 29 -0.59 9.10 -18.91
N MET A 30 -0.93 7.92 -18.41
CA MET A 30 -1.36 6.79 -19.25
C MET A 30 -2.68 7.11 -19.95
N THR A 31 -3.60 7.76 -19.24
CA THR A 31 -4.89 8.18 -19.79
C THR A 31 -4.67 9.16 -20.95
N GLN A 32 -3.78 10.14 -20.78
CA GLN A 32 -3.48 11.12 -21.81
C GLN A 32 -2.85 10.48 -23.06
N LYS A 33 -2.07 9.43 -22.87
CA LYS A 33 -1.42 8.71 -23.96
C LYS A 33 -2.32 7.65 -24.61
N GLY A 34 -3.50 7.42 -24.06
CA GLY A 34 -4.39 6.37 -24.55
C GLY A 34 -3.95 4.96 -24.22
N SER A 35 -3.06 4.80 -23.25
CA SER A 35 -2.58 3.48 -22.83
C SER A 35 -3.61 2.74 -21.98
N ASN A 36 -3.49 1.40 -21.89
CA ASN A 36 -4.36 0.60 -21.05
C ASN A 36 -4.06 0.88 -19.58
N THR A 37 -5.09 1.30 -18.83
CA THR A 37 -4.96 1.72 -17.44
C THR A 37 -5.45 0.69 -16.44
N THR A 38 -5.86 -0.50 -16.88
CA THR A 38 -6.47 -1.52 -15.99
C THR A 38 -5.59 -1.87 -14.79
N LEU A 39 -4.32 -2.14 -15.04
CA LEU A 39 -3.40 -2.55 -13.97
C LEU A 39 -3.14 -1.42 -12.97
N VAL A 40 -2.88 -0.20 -13.46
CA VAL A 40 -2.59 0.93 -12.56
C VAL A 40 -3.82 1.29 -11.73
N LYS A 41 -5.02 1.18 -12.29
CA LYS A 41 -6.26 1.40 -11.53
C LYS A 41 -6.44 0.38 -10.41
N LYS A 42 -6.15 -0.89 -10.68
CA LYS A 42 -6.23 -1.95 -9.67
C LYS A 42 -5.24 -1.71 -8.53
N ARG A 43 -4.01 -1.30 -8.87
CA ARG A 43 -2.99 -0.99 -7.87
C ARG A 43 -3.37 0.22 -7.04
N LEU A 44 -3.87 1.27 -7.68
CA LEU A 44 -4.33 2.48 -6.97
C LEU A 44 -5.45 2.14 -6.00
N GLN A 45 -6.45 1.39 -6.44
CA GLN A 45 -7.56 0.98 -5.60
C GLN A 45 -7.08 0.14 -4.41
N ALA A 46 -6.17 -0.80 -4.64
CA ALA A 46 -5.64 -1.66 -3.58
C ALA A 46 -4.89 -0.86 -2.52
N VAL A 47 -4.06 0.11 -2.93
CA VAL A 47 -3.31 0.94 -1.99
C VAL A 47 -4.27 1.85 -1.21
N CYS A 48 -5.28 2.40 -1.85
CA CYS A 48 -6.30 3.21 -1.17
C CYS A 48 -7.07 2.39 -0.13
N ILE A 49 -7.44 1.16 -0.47
CA ILE A 49 -8.10 0.25 0.48
C ILE A 49 -7.16 -0.06 1.63
N GLY A 50 -5.89 -0.34 1.35
CA GLY A 50 -4.88 -0.61 2.37
C GLY A 50 -4.75 0.54 3.37
N LEU A 51 -4.68 1.77 2.88
CA LEU A 51 -4.62 2.95 3.73
C LEU A 51 -5.88 3.10 4.57
N ALA A 52 -7.05 2.92 3.97
CA ALA A 52 -8.33 3.01 4.67
C ALA A 52 -8.44 1.95 5.78
N MET A 53 -7.94 0.74 5.52
CA MET A 53 -7.98 -0.34 6.51
C MET A 53 -7.02 -0.09 7.68
N LEU A 54 -5.84 0.49 7.42
CA LEU A 54 -4.95 0.91 8.50
C LEU A 54 -5.59 2.00 9.35
N ASP A 55 -6.22 2.98 8.73
CA ASP A 55 -6.94 4.03 9.45
C ASP A 55 -8.08 3.43 10.29
N SER A 56 -8.80 2.47 9.73
CA SER A 56 -9.87 1.77 10.46
C SER A 56 -9.33 1.05 11.70
N VAL A 57 -8.23 0.31 11.57
CA VAL A 57 -7.65 -0.46 12.66
C VAL A 57 -7.02 0.46 13.72
N TRP A 58 -6.24 1.46 13.29
CA TRP A 58 -5.50 2.32 14.22
C TRP A 58 -6.35 3.39 14.88
N ASN A 59 -7.37 3.89 14.19
CA ASN A 59 -8.20 5.00 14.66
C ASN A 59 -9.65 4.59 14.89
N GLN A 60 -9.94 3.29 14.81
CA GLN A 60 -11.26 2.72 15.08
C GLN A 60 -12.36 3.34 14.24
N LYS A 61 -12.04 3.63 12.97
CA LYS A 61 -13.01 4.18 12.03
C LYS A 61 -13.69 3.06 11.25
N PRO A 62 -14.99 3.19 10.93
CA PRO A 62 -15.67 2.20 10.10
C PRO A 62 -15.17 2.25 8.66
N HIS A 63 -15.30 1.14 7.94
CA HIS A 63 -15.04 1.07 6.52
C HIS A 63 -16.26 0.48 5.80
N HIS A 64 -16.32 0.68 4.48
CA HIS A 64 -17.46 0.25 3.67
C HIS A 64 -17.10 -0.83 2.65
N TYR A 65 -15.92 -1.44 2.77
CA TYR A 65 -15.47 -2.45 1.83
C TYR A 65 -16.05 -3.82 2.18
N ASN A 66 -16.49 -4.55 1.16
CA ASN A 66 -16.96 -5.94 1.35
C ASN A 66 -15.77 -6.91 1.30
N GLN A 67 -16.05 -8.19 1.56
CA GLN A 67 -14.99 -9.22 1.60
C GLN A 67 -14.31 -9.40 0.25
N GLU A 68 -15.04 -9.24 -0.85
CA GLU A 68 -14.48 -9.34 -2.19
C GLU A 68 -13.50 -8.22 -2.47
N ASP A 69 -13.85 -6.98 -2.11
CA ASP A 69 -12.95 -5.82 -2.24
C ASP A 69 -11.66 -6.02 -1.45
N LEU A 70 -11.79 -6.49 -0.22
CA LEU A 70 -10.65 -6.72 0.66
C LEU A 70 -9.75 -7.84 0.14
N ALA A 71 -10.34 -8.93 -0.35
CA ALA A 71 -9.58 -10.05 -0.90
C ALA A 71 -8.79 -9.63 -2.14
N GLU A 72 -9.41 -8.86 -3.03
CA GLU A 72 -8.73 -8.37 -4.24
C GLU A 72 -7.60 -7.42 -3.87
N ALA A 73 -7.84 -6.49 -2.95
CA ALA A 73 -6.80 -5.56 -2.47
C ALA A 73 -5.63 -6.32 -1.86
N ARG A 74 -5.90 -7.30 -1.02
CA ARG A 74 -4.85 -8.14 -0.41
C ARG A 74 -3.99 -8.81 -1.48
N ASN A 75 -4.62 -9.39 -2.49
CA ASN A 75 -3.90 -10.07 -3.56
C ASN A 75 -3.00 -9.11 -4.35
N VAL A 76 -3.51 -7.93 -4.68
CA VAL A 76 -2.73 -6.92 -5.41
C VAL A 76 -1.56 -6.43 -4.57
N LEU A 77 -1.79 -6.10 -3.29
CA LEU A 77 -0.73 -5.62 -2.40
C LEU A 77 0.35 -6.67 -2.19
N THR A 78 -0.05 -7.93 -1.99
CA THR A 78 0.89 -9.05 -1.85
C THR A 78 1.75 -9.19 -3.10
N GLY A 79 1.14 -9.03 -4.28
CA GLY A 79 1.85 -9.12 -5.55
C GLY A 79 2.84 -7.99 -5.81
N LEU A 80 2.69 -6.85 -5.13
CA LEU A 80 3.62 -5.72 -5.28
C LEU A 80 4.93 -5.94 -4.50
N LEU A 81 4.88 -6.69 -3.41
CA LEU A 81 6.03 -6.84 -2.51
C LEU A 81 7.29 -7.40 -3.19
N PRO A 82 7.23 -8.49 -3.99
CA PRO A 82 8.45 -9.05 -4.57
C PRO A 82 9.23 -8.06 -5.43
N SER A 83 8.52 -7.22 -6.22
CA SER A 83 9.17 -6.22 -7.07
C SER A 83 9.89 -5.17 -6.24
N ILE A 84 9.28 -4.71 -5.15
CA ILE A 84 9.86 -3.69 -4.28
C ILE A 84 11.03 -4.27 -3.50
N GLU A 85 10.90 -5.49 -2.99
CA GLU A 85 11.97 -6.19 -2.27
C GLU A 85 13.19 -6.39 -3.16
N LYS A 86 12.98 -6.70 -4.44
CA LYS A 86 14.06 -6.87 -5.41
C LYS A 86 14.85 -5.58 -5.61
N ILE A 87 14.16 -4.44 -5.69
CA ILE A 87 14.80 -3.12 -5.79
C ILE A 87 15.53 -2.79 -4.49
N TYR A 88 14.90 -3.09 -3.35
CA TYR A 88 15.48 -2.86 -2.02
C TYR A 88 16.84 -3.58 -1.87
N VAL A 89 16.88 -4.86 -2.24
CA VAL A 89 18.11 -5.66 -2.14
C VAL A 89 19.25 -5.05 -2.95
N LYS A 90 18.94 -4.45 -4.12
CA LYS A 90 19.92 -3.83 -5.00
C LYS A 90 20.28 -2.41 -4.60
N SER A 91 19.53 -1.78 -3.69
CA SER A 91 19.80 -0.40 -3.29
C SER A 91 21.02 -0.31 -2.39
N LYS A 92 21.70 0.85 -2.43
CA LYS A 92 22.90 1.09 -1.65
C LYS A 92 22.57 1.19 -0.16
N VAL A 93 23.33 0.45 0.66
CA VAL A 93 23.18 0.52 2.13
C VAL A 93 23.41 1.96 2.60
N GLY A 94 22.51 2.46 3.44
CA GLY A 94 22.56 3.81 3.98
C GLY A 94 22.04 4.89 3.05
N SER A 95 21.58 4.55 1.85
CA SER A 95 21.02 5.55 0.92
C SER A 95 19.61 5.97 1.33
N PRO A 96 19.21 7.22 1.02
CA PRO A 96 17.83 7.65 1.23
C PRO A 96 16.80 6.79 0.49
N GLN A 97 17.15 6.32 -0.71
CA GLN A 97 16.28 5.45 -1.50
C GLN A 97 16.00 4.14 -0.77
N ARG A 98 17.02 3.54 -0.16
CA ARG A 98 16.86 2.29 0.59
C ARG A 98 15.90 2.48 1.77
N THR A 99 16.02 3.60 2.49
CA THR A 99 15.11 3.93 3.59
C THR A 99 13.66 4.07 3.11
N LEU A 100 13.45 4.75 1.97
CA LEU A 100 12.10 4.91 1.41
C LEU A 100 11.50 3.57 0.99
N LEU A 101 12.30 2.68 0.40
CA LEU A 101 11.85 1.34 0.00
C LEU A 101 11.51 0.49 1.21
N GLU A 102 12.31 0.57 2.28
CA GLU A 102 12.04 -0.14 3.52
C GLU A 102 10.72 0.29 4.13
N ARG A 103 10.44 1.59 4.17
CA ARG A 103 9.17 2.12 4.67
C ARG A 103 8.00 1.69 3.80
N ARG A 104 8.19 1.63 2.48
CA ARG A 104 7.15 1.16 1.55
C ARG A 104 6.82 -0.31 1.78
N ILE A 105 7.84 -1.16 1.91
CA ILE A 105 7.64 -2.57 2.21
C ILE A 105 6.87 -2.73 3.52
N LYS A 106 7.30 -2.04 4.57
CA LYS A 106 6.65 -2.12 5.89
C LYS A 106 5.20 -1.65 5.83
N SER A 107 4.93 -0.55 5.12
CA SER A 107 3.58 -0.01 5.00
C SER A 107 2.63 -0.99 4.28
N LEU A 108 3.12 -1.65 3.23
CA LEU A 108 2.33 -2.64 2.50
C LEU A 108 2.07 -3.87 3.36
N GLU A 109 3.07 -4.34 4.11
CA GLU A 109 2.90 -5.47 5.02
C GLU A 109 1.86 -5.17 6.10
N LEU A 110 1.92 -3.97 6.69
CA LEU A 110 0.94 -3.55 7.70
C LEU A 110 -0.47 -3.43 7.11
N ALA A 111 -0.59 -2.90 5.89
CA ALA A 111 -1.88 -2.83 5.20
C ALA A 111 -2.47 -4.23 4.97
N ILE A 112 -1.63 -5.18 4.55
CA ILE A 112 -2.06 -6.56 4.35
C ILE A 112 -2.52 -7.18 5.67
N GLN A 113 -1.79 -6.94 6.77
CA GLN A 113 -2.18 -7.41 8.10
C GLN A 113 -3.54 -6.84 8.52
N ALA A 114 -3.76 -5.55 8.28
CA ALA A 114 -5.03 -4.90 8.63
C ALA A 114 -6.19 -5.55 7.86
N ILE A 115 -6.00 -5.83 6.57
CA ILE A 115 -7.01 -6.51 5.75
C ILE A 115 -7.27 -7.92 6.29
N ASN A 116 -6.21 -8.68 6.58
CA ASN A 116 -6.35 -10.05 7.07
C ASN A 116 -7.07 -10.11 8.42
N ASN A 117 -6.74 -9.20 9.34
CA ASN A 117 -7.39 -9.16 10.65
C ASN A 117 -8.89 -8.86 10.52
N THR A 118 -9.25 -7.95 9.63
CA THR A 118 -10.66 -7.61 9.39
C THR A 118 -11.40 -8.76 8.74
N SER A 119 -10.77 -9.45 7.79
CA SER A 119 -11.40 -10.58 7.07
C SER A 119 -11.67 -11.78 7.97
N ASN A 120 -10.99 -11.87 9.10
CA ASN A 120 -11.15 -12.99 10.06
C ASN A 120 -12.17 -12.71 11.16
N GLU A 121 -12.80 -11.55 11.16
CA GLU A 121 -13.81 -11.19 12.15
C GLU A 121 -15.20 -11.78 11.86
#